data_d394b65fa5009cad768509781917e64f
#
_entry.id   d394b65fa5009cad768509781917e64f
#
_cell.length_a   1.000
_cell.length_b   1.000
_cell.length_c   1.000
_cell.angle_alpha   90.00
_cell.angle_beta   90.00
_cell.angle_gamma   90.00
#
_symmetry.space_group_name_H-M   'P 1'
#
loop_
_entity.id
_entity.type
_entity.pdbx_description
1 polymer ?
#
loop_
_entity_poly.entity_id
_entity_poly.type
_entity_poly.pdbx_seq_one_letter_code
_entity_poly.pdbx_strand_id
1 'polypeptide(L)'
;MVCLLSVCLALASCGMQGRSEKEIQTSDKAVVRNSEVTAKDHVEVLYFHGKQRCATCIAIENNTLAVMKENLSEQVKKGEVVFKVIDISKKENEMIAKKYEVTWSSLFVVRYKNGQETAENMTQFAFGNARKSPEVFKEGLVKTINDMLK
;
A
#
# COMPACT_ATOMS: atom_id res chain seq x y z
N MET A 1 43.84 23.25 -52.83
CA MET A 1 43.03 24.49 -53.02
C MET A 1 42.11 24.54 -51.78
N VAL A 2 42.55 25.28 -50.87
CA VAL A 2 42.13 26.63 -50.52
C VAL A 2 40.85 26.60 -49.68
N CYS A 3 41.10 26.84 -48.41
CA CYS A 3 40.72 28.03 -47.60
C CYS A 3 39.28 27.95 -47.09
N LEU A 4 38.94 28.36 -45.98
CA LEU A 4 39.41 29.22 -44.87
C LEU A 4 38.31 29.13 -43.79
N LEU A 5 38.68 28.98 -42.51
CA LEU A 5 38.59 30.00 -41.45
C LEU A 5 37.21 30.62 -41.18
N SER A 6 36.73 30.49 -39.98
CA SER A 6 36.60 31.61 -39.03
C SER A 6 35.75 31.14 -37.82
N VAL A 7 36.24 31.00 -36.64
CA VAL A 7 36.58 31.95 -35.57
C VAL A 7 35.34 32.55 -34.87
N CYS A 8 35.37 32.32 -33.55
CA CYS A 8 34.85 33.13 -32.44
C CYS A 8 33.35 33.22 -32.25
N LEU A 9 32.81 33.20 -31.08
CA LEU A 9 33.19 33.91 -29.86
C LEU A 9 32.47 33.33 -28.66
N ALA A 10 33.18 33.22 -27.57
CA ALA A 10 32.65 33.02 -26.25
C ALA A 10 31.84 34.23 -25.77
N LEU A 11 30.77 34.01 -25.06
CA LEU A 11 30.37 34.93 -24.01
C LEU A 11 29.88 34.14 -22.81
N ALA A 12 30.66 34.19 -21.79
CA ALA A 12 30.26 33.90 -20.41
C ALA A 12 29.26 34.93 -19.95
N SER A 13 28.22 34.49 -19.29
CA SER A 13 27.50 35.35 -18.35
C SER A 13 27.22 34.59 -17.09
N CYS A 14 27.94 34.98 -16.08
CA CYS A 14 27.63 34.80 -14.67
C CYS A 14 26.23 35.35 -14.33
N GLY A 15 25.59 34.70 -13.36
CA GLY A 15 24.44 35.31 -12.72
C GLY A 15 23.85 34.36 -11.68
N MET A 16 24.47 34.37 -10.46
CA MET A 16 23.89 34.46 -9.13
C MET A 16 22.80 33.43 -8.81
N GLN A 17 23.11 32.43 -8.00
CA GLN A 17 23.06 32.49 -6.51
C GLN A 17 21.73 33.01 -5.95
N GLY A 18 20.94 32.07 -5.54
CA GLY A 18 19.73 32.17 -4.73
C GLY A 18 19.54 30.85 -4.05
N ARG A 19 20.26 30.62 -3.02
CA ARG A 19 19.97 30.41 -1.60
C ARG A 19 18.69 29.61 -1.32
N SER A 20 18.91 28.37 -0.94
CA SER A 20 18.39 27.69 0.24
C SER A 20 16.98 28.10 0.68
N GLU A 21 16.05 27.18 0.49
CA GLU A 21 15.07 26.94 1.54
C GLU A 21 14.78 25.44 1.61
N LYS A 22 15.06 24.93 2.79
CA LYS A 22 14.97 23.55 3.23
C LYS A 22 13.52 23.34 3.65
N GLU A 23 12.67 22.94 2.73
CA GLU A 23 11.39 22.39 3.11
C GLU A 23 11.53 20.88 3.27
N ILE A 24 11.54 20.49 4.52
CA ILE A 24 11.30 19.11 4.95
C ILE A 24 9.81 18.84 4.68
N GLN A 25 9.51 18.39 3.50
CA GLN A 25 8.24 17.75 3.25
C GLN A 25 8.38 16.28 3.63
N THR A 26 7.93 15.98 4.84
CA THR A 26 7.53 14.64 5.24
C THR A 26 6.36 14.24 4.34
N SER A 27 6.70 13.66 3.21
CA SER A 27 5.72 13.03 2.34
C SER A 27 5.60 11.58 2.78
N ASP A 28 4.58 11.29 3.57
CA ASP A 28 4.05 9.96 3.74
C ASP A 28 3.53 9.46 2.38
N LYS A 29 4.48 9.02 1.59
CA LYS A 29 4.18 8.31 0.36
C LYS A 29 4.05 6.85 0.69
N ALA A 30 2.83 6.45 1.05
CA ALA A 30 2.44 5.07 0.94
C ALA A 30 2.84 4.59 -0.46
N VAL A 31 3.82 3.72 -0.52
CA VAL A 31 4.33 3.15 -1.76
C VAL A 31 3.27 2.20 -2.30
N VAL A 32 2.33 2.75 -3.04
CA VAL A 32 1.57 1.98 -4.02
C VAL A 32 2.54 1.70 -5.17
N ARG A 33 3.29 0.63 -5.05
CA ARG A 33 3.91 0.05 -6.24
C ARG A 33 2.80 -0.62 -7.03
N ASN A 34 2.33 0.08 -8.04
CA ASN A 34 1.65 -0.52 -9.18
C ASN A 34 2.68 -1.41 -9.90
N SER A 35 2.93 -2.60 -9.39
CA SER A 35 3.51 -3.67 -10.19
C SER A 35 2.35 -4.39 -10.85
N GLU A 36 2.34 -4.42 -12.16
CA GLU A 36 1.56 -5.37 -12.94
C GLU A 36 1.77 -6.74 -12.33
N VAL A 37 0.79 -7.18 -11.55
CA VAL A 37 0.77 -8.53 -11.01
C VAL A 37 0.39 -9.43 -12.17
N THR A 38 1.41 -9.92 -12.89
CA THR A 38 1.24 -11.14 -13.71
C THR A 38 0.46 -12.13 -12.85
N ALA A 39 -0.42 -12.89 -13.48
CA ALA A 39 -1.42 -13.78 -12.86
C ALA A 39 -0.83 -14.91 -11.98
N LYS A 40 0.11 -14.57 -11.11
CA LYS A 40 0.69 -15.47 -10.12
C LYS A 40 -0.27 -15.54 -8.92
N ASP A 41 -0.47 -16.74 -8.43
CA ASP A 41 -1.23 -16.98 -7.20
C ASP A 41 -0.68 -16.11 -6.05
N HIS A 42 -1.55 -15.38 -5.38
CA HIS A 42 -1.19 -14.48 -4.28
C HIS A 42 -2.36 -14.21 -3.35
N VAL A 43 -2.07 -13.64 -2.20
CA VAL A 43 -3.05 -13.20 -1.22
C VAL A 43 -2.97 -11.69 -1.06
N GLU A 44 -4.11 -11.01 -1.13
CA GLU A 44 -4.22 -9.59 -0.83
C GLU A 44 -4.92 -9.39 0.51
N VAL A 45 -4.34 -8.56 1.37
CA VAL A 45 -4.99 -8.07 2.57
C VAL A 45 -5.50 -6.67 2.27
N LEU A 46 -6.81 -6.50 2.22
CA LEU A 46 -7.46 -5.25 1.85
C LEU A 46 -8.04 -4.60 3.11
N TYR A 47 -7.50 -3.46 3.49
CA TYR A 47 -8.05 -2.65 4.56
C TYR A 47 -8.73 -1.40 3.98
N PHE A 48 -10.04 -1.36 4.11
CA PHE A 48 -10.86 -0.23 3.71
C PHE A 48 -11.09 0.72 4.88
N HIS A 49 -11.03 2.02 4.64
CA HIS A 49 -11.34 3.03 5.64
C HIS A 49 -12.00 4.25 5.01
N GLY A 50 -12.80 4.97 5.80
CA GLY A 50 -13.35 6.27 5.42
C GLY A 50 -12.42 7.42 5.78
N LYS A 51 -12.85 8.64 5.46
CA LYS A 51 -12.12 9.87 5.76
C LYS A 51 -11.87 10.06 7.27
N GLN A 52 -12.86 9.73 8.09
CA GLN A 52 -12.71 9.77 9.55
C GLN A 52 -12.32 8.39 10.06
N ARG A 53 -11.29 8.36 10.90
CA ARG A 53 -10.72 7.12 11.41
C ARG A 53 -10.79 7.08 12.93
N CYS A 54 -11.46 6.07 13.46
CA CYS A 54 -11.52 5.80 14.90
C CYS A 54 -10.23 5.13 15.42
N ALA A 55 -10.03 5.13 16.73
CA ALA A 55 -8.87 4.49 17.34
C ALA A 55 -8.75 3.00 17.00
N THR A 56 -9.87 2.28 16.87
CA THR A 56 -9.87 0.87 16.43
C THR A 56 -9.48 0.75 14.97
N CYS A 57 -9.94 1.66 14.11
CA CYS A 57 -9.57 1.72 12.70
C CYS A 57 -8.04 1.87 12.53
N ILE A 58 -7.44 2.77 13.32
CA ILE A 58 -5.98 2.99 13.32
C ILE A 58 -5.25 1.74 13.84
N ALA A 59 -5.78 1.09 14.89
CA ALA A 59 -5.19 -0.14 15.44
C ALA A 59 -5.20 -1.30 14.44
N ILE A 60 -6.28 -1.46 13.64
CA ILE A 60 -6.36 -2.48 12.59
C ILE A 60 -5.23 -2.27 11.59
N GLU A 61 -5.06 -1.06 11.06
CA GLU A 61 -4.01 -0.77 10.08
C GLU A 61 -2.61 -1.00 10.64
N ASN A 62 -2.33 -0.44 11.83
CA ASN A 62 -1.00 -0.54 12.44
C ASN A 62 -0.62 -2.00 12.75
N ASN A 63 -1.54 -2.78 13.31
CA ASN A 63 -1.28 -4.18 13.62
C ASN A 63 -1.16 -5.02 12.34
N THR A 64 -1.93 -4.71 11.29
CA THR A 64 -1.77 -5.37 9.98
C THR A 64 -0.39 -5.05 9.40
N LEU A 65 0.06 -3.80 9.45
CA LEU A 65 1.41 -3.41 9.02
C LEU A 65 2.50 -4.14 9.82
N ALA A 66 2.31 -4.30 11.13
CA ALA A 66 3.24 -5.07 11.96
C ALA A 66 3.31 -6.53 11.51
N VAL A 67 2.17 -7.19 11.28
CA VAL A 67 2.11 -8.56 10.73
C VAL A 67 2.87 -8.68 9.41
N MET A 68 2.67 -7.73 8.48
CA MET A 68 3.38 -7.74 7.18
C MET A 68 4.90 -7.66 7.35
N LYS A 69 5.38 -6.86 8.30
CA LYS A 69 6.81 -6.63 8.54
C LYS A 69 7.47 -7.73 9.36
N GLU A 70 6.79 -8.21 10.38
CA GLU A 70 7.37 -9.08 11.41
C GLU A 70 7.14 -10.56 11.10
N ASN A 71 5.95 -10.92 10.62
CA ASN A 71 5.55 -12.31 10.45
C ASN A 71 5.58 -12.78 8.98
N LEU A 72 5.35 -11.87 8.02
CA LEU A 72 5.15 -12.22 6.61
C LEU A 72 6.13 -11.49 5.67
N SER A 73 7.25 -11.00 6.20
CA SER A 73 8.21 -10.20 5.42
C SER A 73 8.73 -10.90 4.17
N GLU A 74 8.97 -12.20 4.23
CA GLU A 74 9.46 -12.99 3.08
C GLU A 74 8.37 -13.16 2.02
N GLN A 75 7.13 -13.44 2.41
CA GLN A 75 5.99 -13.57 1.50
C GLN A 75 5.69 -12.23 0.82
N VAL A 76 5.80 -11.13 1.57
CA VAL A 76 5.63 -9.77 1.02
C VAL A 76 6.74 -9.45 0.01
N LYS A 77 8.00 -9.77 0.30
CA LYS A 77 9.13 -9.58 -0.63
C LYS A 77 8.96 -10.38 -1.92
N LYS A 78 8.43 -11.59 -1.82
CA LYS A 78 8.16 -12.46 -2.98
C LYS A 78 6.91 -12.07 -3.76
N GLY A 79 6.10 -11.13 -3.25
CA GLY A 79 4.82 -10.75 -3.83
C GLY A 79 3.72 -11.81 -3.65
N GLU A 80 3.91 -12.76 -2.74
CA GLU A 80 2.92 -13.78 -2.39
C GLU A 80 1.83 -13.19 -1.48
N VAL A 81 2.16 -12.15 -0.72
CA VAL A 81 1.23 -11.39 0.12
C VAL A 81 1.36 -9.91 -0.18
N VAL A 82 0.24 -9.24 -0.40
CA VAL A 82 0.18 -7.80 -0.66
C VAL A 82 -0.79 -7.14 0.31
N PHE A 83 -0.37 -6.08 0.98
CA PHE A 83 -1.25 -5.27 1.83
C PHE A 83 -1.65 -3.98 1.12
N LYS A 84 -2.95 -3.71 1.05
CA LYS A 84 -3.52 -2.50 0.44
C LYS A 84 -4.39 -1.75 1.44
N VAL A 85 -4.12 -0.46 1.60
CA VAL A 85 -4.95 0.47 2.38
C VAL A 85 -5.76 1.29 1.39
N ILE A 86 -7.10 1.25 1.52
CA ILE A 86 -8.04 1.76 0.54
C ILE A 86 -8.97 2.77 1.21
N ASP A 87 -8.82 4.04 0.84
CA ASP A 87 -9.70 5.12 1.29
C ASP A 87 -10.97 5.14 0.44
N ILE A 88 -12.09 4.67 1.01
CA ILE A 88 -13.39 4.60 0.31
C ILE A 88 -14.04 5.97 0.10
N SER A 89 -13.51 7.05 0.66
CA SER A 89 -13.97 8.41 0.38
C SER A 89 -13.48 8.95 -0.97
N LYS A 90 -12.52 8.25 -1.58
CA LYS A 90 -11.94 8.62 -2.87
C LYS A 90 -12.68 7.95 -4.01
N LYS A 91 -13.01 8.74 -5.04
CA LYS A 91 -13.77 8.27 -6.20
C LYS A 91 -13.06 7.14 -6.97
N GLU A 92 -11.74 7.18 -7.03
CA GLU A 92 -10.95 6.12 -7.67
C GLU A 92 -11.13 4.74 -7.04
N ASN A 93 -11.53 4.68 -5.76
CA ASN A 93 -11.73 3.45 -5.01
C ASN A 93 -13.20 2.97 -4.98
N GLU A 94 -14.12 3.69 -5.66
CA GLU A 94 -15.53 3.35 -5.66
C GLU A 94 -15.82 1.94 -6.21
N MET A 95 -15.12 1.55 -7.27
CA MET A 95 -15.34 0.24 -7.90
C MET A 95 -14.93 -0.92 -6.99
N ILE A 96 -13.77 -0.80 -6.33
CA ILE A 96 -13.32 -1.86 -5.41
C ILE A 96 -14.16 -1.89 -4.14
N ALA A 97 -14.60 -0.73 -3.63
CA ALA A 97 -15.52 -0.68 -2.50
C ALA A 97 -16.87 -1.35 -2.83
N LYS A 98 -17.43 -1.09 -4.01
CA LYS A 98 -18.66 -1.76 -4.49
C LYS A 98 -18.47 -3.27 -4.66
N LYS A 99 -17.34 -3.70 -5.20
CA LYS A 99 -17.03 -5.13 -5.40
C LYS A 99 -17.12 -5.93 -4.10
N TYR A 100 -16.61 -5.37 -3.00
CA TYR A 100 -16.63 -6.00 -1.68
C TYR A 100 -17.79 -5.52 -0.80
N GLU A 101 -18.76 -4.77 -1.36
CA GLU A 101 -19.92 -4.20 -0.67
C GLU A 101 -19.55 -3.40 0.58
N VAL A 102 -18.42 -2.67 0.50
CA VAL A 102 -17.87 -1.92 1.62
C VAL A 102 -18.46 -0.51 1.66
N THR A 103 -19.07 -0.16 2.79
CA THR A 103 -19.61 1.17 3.07
C THR A 103 -18.95 1.86 4.28
N TRP A 104 -18.11 1.13 5.02
CA TRP A 104 -17.41 1.59 6.22
C TRP A 104 -16.08 0.83 6.36
N SER A 105 -15.29 1.12 7.43
CA SER A 105 -13.99 0.47 7.61
C SER A 105 -14.11 -1.04 7.71
N SER A 106 -13.39 -1.76 6.85
CA SER A 106 -13.50 -3.21 6.71
C SER A 106 -12.15 -3.84 6.41
N LEU A 107 -11.95 -5.08 6.84
CA LEU A 107 -10.75 -5.87 6.59
C LEU A 107 -11.11 -7.16 5.87
N PHE A 108 -10.47 -7.41 4.74
CA PHE A 108 -10.61 -8.63 3.96
C PHE A 108 -9.26 -9.28 3.72
N VAL A 109 -9.24 -10.61 3.68
CA VAL A 109 -8.14 -11.40 3.14
C VAL A 109 -8.64 -12.08 1.88
N VAL A 110 -7.98 -11.83 0.76
CA VAL A 110 -8.43 -12.25 -0.58
C VAL A 110 -7.34 -13.08 -1.23
N ARG A 111 -7.66 -14.31 -1.57
CA ARG A 111 -6.79 -15.20 -2.34
C ARG A 111 -7.14 -15.14 -3.82
N TYR A 112 -6.11 -14.99 -4.64
CA TYR A 112 -6.16 -15.19 -6.08
C TYR A 112 -5.38 -16.46 -6.41
N LYS A 113 -6.05 -17.51 -6.90
CA LYS A 113 -5.43 -18.79 -7.23
C LYS A 113 -6.08 -19.37 -8.49
N ASN A 114 -5.25 -19.72 -9.49
CA ASN A 114 -5.75 -20.26 -10.76
C ASN A 114 -6.83 -19.40 -11.43
N GLY A 115 -6.72 -18.09 -11.35
CA GLY A 115 -7.72 -17.14 -11.90
C GLY A 115 -9.02 -17.05 -11.09
N GLN A 116 -9.11 -17.73 -9.95
CA GLN A 116 -10.26 -17.66 -9.04
C GLN A 116 -9.94 -16.77 -7.85
N GLU A 117 -10.94 -16.01 -7.42
CA GLU A 117 -10.88 -15.16 -6.24
C GLU A 117 -11.69 -15.79 -5.10
N THR A 118 -11.11 -15.82 -3.92
CA THR A 118 -11.80 -16.22 -2.68
C THR A 118 -11.53 -15.15 -1.63
N ALA A 119 -12.58 -14.55 -1.09
CA ALA A 119 -12.48 -13.48 -0.10
C ALA A 119 -13.03 -13.91 1.27
N GLU A 120 -12.29 -13.64 2.33
CA GLU A 120 -12.71 -13.78 3.71
C GLU A 120 -12.87 -12.41 4.36
N ASN A 121 -14.05 -12.14 4.91
CA ASN A 121 -14.34 -10.90 5.61
C ASN A 121 -13.96 -11.02 7.09
N MET A 122 -12.84 -10.41 7.45
CA MET A 122 -12.33 -10.38 8.82
C MET A 122 -12.77 -9.15 9.62
N THR A 123 -13.68 -8.33 9.11
CA THR A 123 -14.04 -7.03 9.72
C THR A 123 -14.51 -7.18 11.17
N GLN A 124 -15.43 -8.11 11.44
CA GLN A 124 -15.94 -8.31 12.80
C GLN A 124 -14.82 -8.76 13.76
N PHE A 125 -13.99 -9.70 13.32
CA PHE A 125 -12.83 -10.17 14.09
C PHE A 125 -11.84 -9.04 14.36
N ALA A 126 -11.54 -8.22 13.35
CA ALA A 126 -10.62 -7.10 13.46
C ALA A 126 -11.11 -6.04 14.46
N PHE A 127 -12.38 -5.63 14.37
CA PHE A 127 -12.95 -4.67 15.30
C PHE A 127 -13.05 -5.18 16.73
N GLY A 128 -13.27 -6.49 16.91
CA GLY A 128 -13.30 -7.13 18.22
C GLY A 128 -11.94 -7.18 18.93
N ASN A 129 -10.87 -7.37 18.16
CA ASN A 129 -9.55 -7.73 18.71
C ASN A 129 -8.46 -6.69 18.52
N ALA A 130 -8.39 -5.97 17.39
CA ALA A 130 -7.21 -5.17 17.03
C ALA A 130 -6.78 -4.14 18.09
N ARG A 131 -7.71 -3.59 18.85
CA ARG A 131 -7.42 -2.63 19.91
C ARG A 131 -7.32 -3.26 21.29
N LYS A 132 -8.19 -4.24 21.60
CA LYS A 132 -8.30 -4.80 22.95
C LYS A 132 -7.35 -5.97 23.17
N SER A 133 -7.06 -6.73 22.13
CA SER A 133 -6.25 -7.95 22.17
C SER A 133 -5.38 -8.03 20.90
N PRO A 134 -4.41 -7.10 20.72
CA PRO A 134 -3.67 -6.98 19.47
C PRO A 134 -2.92 -8.26 19.07
N GLU A 135 -2.43 -9.03 20.03
CA GLU A 135 -1.76 -10.30 19.74
C GLU A 135 -2.74 -11.34 19.16
N VAL A 136 -3.96 -11.44 19.72
CA VAL A 136 -5.02 -12.31 19.17
C VAL A 136 -5.37 -11.89 17.74
N PHE A 137 -5.44 -10.58 17.49
CA PHE A 137 -5.68 -10.05 16.14
C PHE A 137 -4.55 -10.46 15.17
N LYS A 138 -3.29 -10.25 15.56
CA LYS A 138 -2.13 -10.58 14.73
C LYS A 138 -2.06 -12.07 14.43
N GLU A 139 -2.20 -12.92 15.43
CA GLU A 139 -2.19 -14.38 15.27
C GLU A 139 -3.31 -14.86 14.35
N GLY A 140 -4.53 -14.37 14.54
CA GLY A 140 -5.67 -14.71 13.69
C GLY A 140 -5.48 -14.28 12.25
N LEU A 141 -4.94 -13.07 12.02
CA LEU A 141 -4.64 -12.58 10.68
C LEU A 141 -3.56 -13.42 10.00
N VAL A 142 -2.46 -13.71 10.69
CA VAL A 142 -1.38 -14.57 10.17
C VAL A 142 -1.91 -15.96 9.81
N LYS A 143 -2.74 -16.54 10.69
CA LYS A 143 -3.36 -17.86 10.44
C LYS A 143 -4.20 -17.82 9.17
N THR A 144 -5.11 -16.86 9.03
CA THR A 144 -5.99 -16.73 7.85
C THR A 144 -5.16 -16.57 6.57
N ILE A 145 -4.15 -15.69 6.58
CA ILE A 145 -3.29 -15.51 5.40
C ILE A 145 -2.55 -16.81 5.04
N ASN A 146 -1.96 -17.50 6.02
CA ASN A 146 -1.26 -18.76 5.78
C ASN A 146 -2.18 -19.87 5.28
N ASP A 147 -3.42 -19.92 5.74
CA ASP A 147 -4.42 -20.89 5.25
C ASP A 147 -4.82 -20.58 3.81
N MET A 148 -4.86 -19.32 3.42
CA MET A 148 -5.12 -18.90 2.04
C MET A 148 -3.93 -19.07 1.08
N LEU A 149 -2.72 -19.13 1.58
CA LEU A 149 -1.51 -19.40 0.76
C LEU A 149 -1.36 -20.89 0.35
N LYS A 150 -2.06 -21.79 1.02
CA LYS A 150 -2.08 -23.24 0.72
C LYS A 150 -2.93 -23.52 -0.52
#